data_783178aaf7308f148e05ddc2164a0444
#
_entry.id   783178aaf7308f148e05ddc2164a0444
#
_cell.length_a   1.000
_cell.length_b   1.000
_cell.length_c   1.000
_cell.angle_alpha   90.00
_cell.angle_beta   90.00
_cell.angle_gamma   90.00
#
_symmetry.space_group_name_H-M   'P 1'
#
loop_
_entity.id
_entity.type
_entity.pdbx_description
1 polymer ?
#
loop_
_entity_poly.entity_id
_entity_poly.type
_entity_poly.pdbx_seq_one_letter_code
_entity_poly.pdbx_strand_id
1 'polypeptide(L)'
;MRWSRRPIAIIPERTTLMVGGDRRPAMVNRLAEKAEREFAASRRRLSPALYSSDESGRVIPYFSREGDPLATKVRVGHEKLALHEYERQRSVLDKFYEKTGKDIFVASYTVVNTPSGAIESLSVWSEGVLTHLPRSQRVVLHIPGAGRGAKPERFLNVPFESIEDRLRLVPDLHPPRFETVTFPSEPELAALEIARS
;
A
#
# COMPACT_ATOMS: atom_id res chain seq x y z
N MET A 1 29.06 -3.08 -21.75
CA MET A 1 28.00 -3.26 -20.75
C MET A 1 28.60 -3.12 -19.35
N ARG A 2 28.45 -1.95 -18.70
CA ARG A 2 28.83 -1.78 -17.28
C ARG A 2 27.73 -2.40 -16.43
N TRP A 3 27.99 -3.53 -15.85
CA TRP A 3 27.15 -4.12 -14.82
C TRP A 3 27.38 -3.33 -13.53
N SER A 4 26.60 -2.31 -13.31
CA SER A 4 26.65 -1.55 -12.05
C SER A 4 26.20 -2.47 -10.93
N ARG A 5 27.07 -2.67 -9.95
CA ARG A 5 26.69 -3.28 -8.66
C ARG A 5 25.79 -2.30 -7.95
N ARG A 6 24.52 -2.61 -7.83
CA ARG A 6 23.64 -1.82 -6.97
C ARG A 6 23.79 -2.30 -5.53
N PRO A 7 24.14 -1.44 -4.59
CA PRO A 7 24.09 -1.79 -3.18
C PRO A 7 22.63 -2.04 -2.78
N ILE A 8 22.40 -3.04 -1.94
CA ILE A 8 21.10 -3.29 -1.31
C ILE A 8 21.30 -3.14 0.19
N ALA A 9 20.49 -2.33 0.83
CA ALA A 9 20.52 -2.09 2.26
C ALA A 9 19.19 -2.49 2.91
N ILE A 10 19.26 -2.92 4.17
CA ILE A 10 18.11 -3.10 5.08
C ILE A 10 18.36 -2.34 6.37
N ILE A 11 17.27 -1.76 6.92
CA ILE A 11 17.26 -1.05 8.20
C ILE A 11 16.02 -1.50 8.98
N PRO A 12 15.95 -2.77 9.44
CA PRO A 12 14.75 -3.32 10.06
C PRO A 12 14.41 -2.65 11.39
N GLU A 13 15.42 -2.14 12.08
CA GLU A 13 15.31 -1.48 13.38
C GLU A 13 16.45 -0.47 13.58
N ARG A 14 16.39 0.33 14.67
CA ARG A 14 17.26 1.50 14.87
C ARG A 14 18.75 1.19 15.00
N THR A 15 19.13 -0.01 15.38
CA THR A 15 20.52 -0.40 15.64
C THR A 15 21.09 -1.31 14.56
N THR A 16 20.29 -1.69 13.56
CA THR A 16 20.71 -2.61 12.51
C THR A 16 20.70 -1.93 11.13
N LEU A 17 21.88 -1.81 10.53
CA LEU A 17 22.07 -1.53 9.10
C LEU A 17 22.88 -2.67 8.49
N MET A 18 22.35 -3.30 7.45
CA MET A 18 23.10 -4.29 6.69
C MET A 18 23.09 -3.92 5.21
N VAL A 19 24.25 -4.10 4.58
CA VAL A 19 24.45 -3.80 3.16
C VAL A 19 24.98 -5.03 2.45
N GLY A 20 24.40 -5.32 1.28
CA GLY A 20 24.83 -6.37 0.35
C GLY A 20 24.87 -5.87 -1.08
N GLY A 21 24.90 -6.79 -2.04
CA GLY A 21 24.85 -6.47 -3.48
C GLY A 21 23.81 -7.32 -4.20
N ASP A 22 23.26 -6.78 -5.28
CA ASP A 22 22.18 -7.39 -6.07
C ASP A 22 22.62 -8.53 -7.00
N ARG A 23 23.93 -8.76 -7.16
CA ARG A 23 24.46 -9.81 -8.08
C ARG A 23 24.15 -11.25 -7.67
N ARG A 24 23.87 -11.48 -6.39
CA ARG A 24 23.62 -12.81 -5.84
C ARG A 24 22.18 -12.88 -5.33
N PRO A 25 21.26 -13.55 -6.04
CA PRO A 25 19.89 -13.74 -5.56
C PRO A 25 19.80 -14.28 -4.14
N ALA A 26 20.70 -15.21 -3.77
CA ALA A 26 20.78 -15.73 -2.42
C ALA A 26 21.10 -14.66 -1.35
N MET A 27 21.87 -13.62 -1.69
CA MET A 27 22.13 -12.50 -0.78
C MET A 27 20.90 -11.64 -0.61
N VAL A 28 20.22 -11.30 -1.71
CA VAL A 28 18.96 -10.54 -1.67
C VAL A 28 17.92 -11.26 -0.83
N ASN A 29 17.78 -12.58 -1.05
CA ASN A 29 16.88 -13.43 -0.26
C ASN A 29 17.18 -13.37 1.24
N ARG A 30 18.47 -13.54 1.62
CA ARG A 30 18.89 -13.48 3.02
C ARG A 30 18.62 -12.12 3.66
N LEU A 31 18.87 -11.03 2.92
CA LEU A 31 18.59 -9.68 3.40
C LEU A 31 17.08 -9.48 3.63
N ALA A 32 16.23 -9.92 2.69
CA ALA A 32 14.79 -9.84 2.81
C ALA A 32 14.28 -10.63 4.03
N GLU A 33 14.71 -11.89 4.20
CA GLU A 33 14.34 -12.72 5.35
C GLU A 33 14.79 -12.12 6.68
N LYS A 34 16.00 -11.56 6.70
CA LYS A 34 16.52 -10.93 7.90
C LYS A 34 15.78 -9.65 8.24
N ALA A 35 15.50 -8.81 7.22
CA ALA A 35 14.73 -7.58 7.41
C ALA A 35 13.35 -7.87 7.99
N GLU A 36 12.63 -8.83 7.42
CA GLU A 36 11.32 -9.23 7.89
C GLU A 36 11.33 -9.76 9.33
N ARG A 37 12.24 -10.68 9.64
CA ARG A 37 12.36 -11.29 10.97
C ARG A 37 12.70 -10.26 12.04
N GLU A 38 13.69 -9.39 11.80
CA GLU A 38 14.12 -8.39 12.76
C GLU A 38 13.08 -7.28 12.93
N PHE A 39 12.42 -6.86 11.86
CA PHE A 39 11.30 -5.94 11.92
C PHE A 39 10.15 -6.50 12.78
N ALA A 40 9.78 -7.77 12.58
CA ALA A 40 8.72 -8.41 13.37
C ALA A 40 9.06 -8.52 14.86
N ALA A 41 10.33 -8.82 15.19
CA ALA A 41 10.80 -9.01 16.56
C ALA A 41 11.07 -7.71 17.32
N SER A 42 11.36 -6.60 16.61
CA SER A 42 11.79 -5.36 17.26
C SER A 42 10.63 -4.53 17.80
N ARG A 43 10.85 -3.91 18.99
CA ARG A 43 9.98 -2.84 19.50
C ARG A 43 10.29 -1.47 18.88
N ARG A 44 11.46 -1.30 18.26
CA ARG A 44 11.93 -0.04 17.64
C ARG A 44 12.05 -0.20 16.13
N ARG A 45 10.99 -0.72 15.54
CA ARG A 45 10.86 -0.99 14.11
C ARG A 45 11.13 0.24 13.27
N LEU A 46 11.83 0.05 12.13
CA LEU A 46 12.00 1.06 11.09
C LEU A 46 11.40 0.59 9.77
N SER A 47 12.00 -0.42 9.12
CA SER A 47 11.53 -0.86 7.82
C SER A 47 11.90 -2.30 7.51
N PRO A 48 10.95 -3.15 7.08
CA PRO A 48 11.23 -4.47 6.54
C PRO A 48 11.57 -4.44 5.05
N ALA A 49 11.51 -3.25 4.40
CA ALA A 49 11.77 -3.07 2.99
C ALA A 49 13.27 -3.10 2.65
N LEU A 50 13.57 -3.40 1.40
CA LEU A 50 14.92 -3.30 0.85
C LEU A 50 15.09 -1.95 0.15
N TYR A 51 16.30 -1.40 0.27
CA TYR A 51 16.67 -0.11 -0.32
C TYR A 51 17.89 -0.26 -1.20
N SER A 52 18.04 0.65 -2.15
CA SER A 52 19.20 0.81 -3.01
C SER A 52 19.56 2.28 -3.13
N SER A 53 20.55 2.60 -3.94
CA SER A 53 20.83 3.99 -4.34
C SER A 53 20.64 4.16 -5.85
N ASP A 54 20.17 5.34 -6.25
CA ASP A 54 20.19 5.76 -7.65
C ASP A 54 21.59 6.26 -8.07
N GLU A 55 21.72 6.73 -9.32
CA GLU A 55 22.98 7.23 -9.88
C GLU A 55 23.47 8.50 -9.18
N SER A 56 22.58 9.26 -8.55
CA SER A 56 22.91 10.45 -7.75
C SER A 56 23.31 10.13 -6.31
N GLY A 57 23.23 8.86 -5.90
CA GLY A 57 23.49 8.40 -4.53
C GLY A 57 22.30 8.55 -3.58
N ARG A 58 21.10 8.94 -4.06
CA ARG A 58 19.91 9.00 -3.22
C ARG A 58 19.42 7.59 -2.90
N VAL A 59 18.98 7.41 -1.66
CA VAL A 59 18.36 6.15 -1.24
C VAL A 59 16.97 6.05 -1.87
N ILE A 60 16.74 4.93 -2.56
CA ILE A 60 15.46 4.60 -3.21
C ILE A 60 15.00 3.20 -2.78
N PRO A 61 13.69 2.90 -2.84
CA PRO A 61 13.19 1.54 -2.67
C PRO A 61 13.84 0.60 -3.70
N TYR A 62 14.24 -0.60 -3.25
CA TYR A 62 14.73 -1.64 -4.14
C TYR A 62 13.58 -2.55 -4.54
N PHE A 63 13.41 -2.73 -5.85
CA PHE A 63 12.51 -3.73 -6.44
C PHE A 63 13.32 -4.68 -7.32
N SER A 64 13.02 -5.96 -7.23
CA SER A 64 13.56 -6.96 -8.15
C SER A 64 13.01 -6.74 -9.56
N ARG A 65 13.75 -7.23 -10.57
CA ARG A 65 13.28 -7.21 -11.96
C ARG A 65 12.02 -8.05 -12.11
N GLU A 66 11.21 -7.69 -13.08
CA GLU A 66 10.05 -8.51 -13.47
C GLU A 66 10.51 -9.93 -13.86
N GLY A 67 9.77 -10.95 -13.40
CA GLY A 67 10.16 -12.35 -13.60
C GLY A 67 11.24 -12.90 -12.63
N ASP A 68 11.78 -12.06 -11.74
CA ASP A 68 12.69 -12.53 -10.68
C ASP A 68 11.90 -13.35 -9.64
N PRO A 69 12.32 -14.57 -9.31
CA PRO A 69 11.69 -15.37 -8.25
C PRO A 69 11.61 -14.67 -6.89
N LEU A 70 12.45 -13.67 -6.64
CA LEU A 70 12.46 -12.89 -5.42
C LEU A 70 11.56 -11.65 -5.45
N ALA A 71 10.95 -11.31 -6.59
CA ALA A 71 10.16 -10.10 -6.75
C ALA A 71 9.02 -10.03 -5.72
N THR A 72 8.26 -11.12 -5.56
CA THR A 72 7.19 -11.22 -4.57
C THR A 72 7.72 -10.99 -3.15
N LYS A 73 8.82 -11.63 -2.78
CA LYS A 73 9.41 -11.51 -1.45
C LYS A 73 9.91 -10.09 -1.14
N VAL A 74 10.56 -9.45 -2.08
CA VAL A 74 10.99 -8.05 -1.96
C VAL A 74 9.78 -7.14 -1.78
N ARG A 75 8.72 -7.36 -2.58
CA ARG A 75 7.47 -6.62 -2.50
C ARG A 75 6.77 -6.78 -1.15
N VAL A 76 6.75 -7.98 -0.57
CA VAL A 76 6.21 -8.23 0.79
C VAL A 76 6.80 -7.25 1.81
N GLY A 77 8.10 -6.99 1.77
CA GLY A 77 8.76 -6.05 2.68
C GLY A 77 8.21 -4.62 2.53
N HIS A 78 7.99 -4.16 1.29
CA HIS A 78 7.41 -2.83 1.02
C HIS A 78 5.95 -2.73 1.46
N GLU A 79 5.14 -3.77 1.18
CA GLU A 79 3.74 -3.82 1.59
C GLU A 79 3.58 -3.85 3.11
N LYS A 80 4.44 -4.58 3.83
CA LYS A 80 4.48 -4.58 5.30
C LYS A 80 4.88 -3.23 5.89
N LEU A 81 5.80 -2.52 5.24
CA LEU A 81 6.14 -1.15 5.64
C LEU A 81 4.95 -0.23 5.45
N ALA A 82 4.32 -0.25 4.27
CA ALA A 82 3.15 0.56 3.97
C ALA A 82 2.01 0.30 4.97
N LEU A 83 1.69 -0.97 5.22
CA LEU A 83 0.69 -1.38 6.20
C LEU A 83 0.99 -0.76 7.58
N HIS A 84 2.22 -0.91 8.07
CA HIS A 84 2.63 -0.41 9.39
C HIS A 84 2.51 1.13 9.47
N GLU A 85 2.95 1.86 8.45
CA GLU A 85 2.92 3.32 8.45
C GLU A 85 1.48 3.85 8.30
N TYR A 86 0.64 3.23 7.46
CA TYR A 86 -0.76 3.60 7.34
C TYR A 86 -1.58 3.30 8.60
N GLU A 87 -1.31 2.21 9.31
CA GLU A 87 -1.95 1.91 10.60
C GLU A 87 -1.58 2.94 11.67
N ARG A 88 -0.31 3.31 11.77
CA ARG A 88 0.14 4.37 12.69
C ARG A 88 -0.52 5.70 12.36
N GLN A 89 -0.53 6.08 11.08
CA GLN A 89 -1.14 7.32 10.61
C GLN A 89 -2.64 7.33 10.89
N ARG A 90 -3.35 6.22 10.62
CA ARG A 90 -4.77 6.07 10.91
C ARG A 90 -5.07 6.31 12.38
N SER A 91 -4.33 5.68 13.28
CA SER A 91 -4.52 5.85 14.73
C SER A 91 -4.37 7.30 15.20
N VAL A 92 -3.52 8.10 14.54
CA VAL A 92 -3.36 9.53 14.84
C VAL A 92 -4.50 10.35 14.24
N LEU A 93 -4.87 10.09 12.99
CA LEU A 93 -5.90 10.83 12.28
C LEU A 93 -7.29 10.60 12.87
N ASP A 94 -7.65 9.36 13.26
CA ASP A 94 -8.93 9.05 13.90
C ASP A 94 -9.10 9.89 15.17
N LYS A 95 -8.09 9.94 16.05
CA LYS A 95 -8.11 10.77 17.26
C LYS A 95 -8.18 12.26 16.97
N PHE A 96 -7.50 12.72 15.92
CA PHE A 96 -7.50 14.12 15.51
C PHE A 96 -8.89 14.54 15.00
N TYR A 97 -9.52 13.72 14.17
CA TYR A 97 -10.85 14.02 13.62
C TYR A 97 -11.94 13.94 14.68
N GLU A 98 -11.89 12.94 15.57
CA GLU A 98 -12.76 12.85 16.73
C GLU A 98 -12.67 14.13 17.60
N LYS A 99 -11.44 14.55 17.94
CA LYS A 99 -11.22 15.76 18.76
C LYS A 99 -11.66 17.04 18.08
N THR A 100 -11.57 17.12 16.74
CA THR A 100 -11.94 18.33 15.97
C THR A 100 -13.37 18.31 15.45
N GLY A 101 -14.15 17.26 15.75
CA GLY A 101 -15.53 17.10 15.28
C GLY A 101 -15.66 16.93 13.77
N LYS A 102 -14.62 16.45 13.09
CA LYS A 102 -14.66 16.18 11.65
C LYS A 102 -15.17 14.77 11.41
N ASP A 103 -16.25 14.65 10.64
CA ASP A 103 -16.79 13.36 10.22
C ASP A 103 -16.08 12.85 8.94
N ILE A 104 -14.86 12.36 9.13
CA ILE A 104 -14.00 11.81 8.05
C ILE A 104 -13.59 10.41 8.43
N PHE A 105 -13.95 9.43 7.62
CA PHE A 105 -13.52 8.06 7.79
C PHE A 105 -12.08 7.86 7.27
N VAL A 106 -11.20 7.31 8.09
CA VAL A 106 -9.82 6.99 7.69
C VAL A 106 -9.75 5.52 7.30
N ALA A 107 -9.73 5.24 6.01
CA ALA A 107 -9.73 3.88 5.50
C ALA A 107 -8.45 3.12 5.87
N SER A 108 -8.59 1.82 6.11
CA SER A 108 -7.48 0.89 6.34
C SER A 108 -6.72 0.62 5.04
N TYR A 109 -5.42 0.42 5.16
CA TYR A 109 -4.60 -0.22 4.14
C TYR A 109 -4.55 -1.71 4.45
N THR A 110 -4.99 -2.54 3.53
CA THR A 110 -5.05 -3.99 3.73
C THR A 110 -4.21 -4.68 2.67
N VAL A 111 -3.48 -5.71 3.05
CA VAL A 111 -2.67 -6.53 2.14
C VAL A 111 -3.26 -7.93 2.10
N VAL A 112 -3.53 -8.42 0.90
CA VAL A 112 -4.12 -9.73 0.65
C VAL A 112 -3.28 -10.56 -0.29
N ASN A 113 -3.34 -11.89 -0.13
CA ASN A 113 -2.80 -12.81 -1.11
C ASN A 113 -3.88 -13.12 -2.14
N THR A 114 -3.56 -12.95 -3.41
CA THR A 114 -4.45 -13.36 -4.50
C THR A 114 -4.40 -14.88 -4.72
N PRO A 115 -5.41 -15.46 -5.38
CA PRO A 115 -5.39 -16.89 -5.74
C PRO A 115 -4.19 -17.29 -6.59
N SER A 116 -3.60 -16.37 -7.34
CA SER A 116 -2.37 -16.59 -8.12
C SER A 116 -1.07 -16.56 -7.28
N GLY A 117 -1.17 -16.32 -5.96
CA GLY A 117 -0.04 -16.17 -5.05
C GLY A 117 0.63 -14.80 -5.12
N ALA A 118 0.09 -13.85 -5.88
CA ALA A 118 0.53 -12.47 -5.85
C ALA A 118 0.01 -11.76 -4.59
N ILE A 119 0.67 -10.65 -4.24
CA ILE A 119 0.27 -9.80 -3.12
C ILE A 119 -0.33 -8.53 -3.69
N GLU A 120 -1.51 -8.18 -3.21
CA GLU A 120 -2.19 -6.94 -3.56
C GLU A 120 -2.57 -6.15 -2.31
N SER A 121 -2.47 -4.83 -2.41
CA SER A 121 -2.99 -3.92 -1.40
C SER A 121 -4.36 -3.38 -1.83
N LEU A 122 -5.24 -3.24 -0.85
CA LEU A 122 -6.59 -2.71 -1.06
C LEU A 122 -7.03 -1.79 0.07
N SER A 123 -7.98 -0.92 -0.25
CA SER A 123 -8.72 -0.09 0.69
C SER A 123 -10.21 -0.09 0.31
N VAL A 124 -11.08 0.38 1.20
CA VAL A 124 -12.52 0.42 0.96
C VAL A 124 -13.01 1.86 0.94
N TRP A 125 -13.85 2.19 -0.03
CA TRP A 125 -14.59 3.43 -0.13
C TRP A 125 -16.08 3.15 -0.19
N SER A 126 -16.82 3.55 0.85
CA SER A 126 -18.28 3.39 0.92
C SER A 126 -19.00 4.61 0.36
N GLU A 127 -20.05 4.37 -0.42
CA GLU A 127 -20.93 5.42 -0.93
C GLU A 127 -21.49 6.25 0.23
N GLY A 128 -21.52 7.57 0.06
CA GLY A 128 -22.03 8.52 1.07
C GLY A 128 -21.09 8.79 2.24
N VAL A 129 -19.89 8.19 2.27
CA VAL A 129 -18.90 8.38 3.35
C VAL A 129 -17.70 9.17 2.84
N LEU A 130 -17.48 10.35 3.42
CA LEU A 130 -16.24 11.11 3.19
C LEU A 130 -15.06 10.33 3.76
N THR A 131 -14.14 9.91 2.91
CA THR A 131 -13.10 8.96 3.27
C THR A 131 -11.71 9.48 2.91
N HIS A 132 -10.74 9.31 3.81
CA HIS A 132 -9.32 9.45 3.50
C HIS A 132 -8.73 8.08 3.14
N LEU A 133 -8.61 7.80 1.84
CA LEU A 133 -8.06 6.56 1.29
C LEU A 133 -6.53 6.54 1.35
N PRO A 134 -5.90 5.44 1.74
CA PRO A 134 -4.48 5.23 1.50
C PRO A 134 -4.23 4.94 0.01
N ARG A 135 -3.02 5.18 -0.50
CA ARG A 135 -2.65 4.74 -1.84
C ARG A 135 -2.42 3.22 -1.86
N SER A 136 -3.48 2.50 -2.12
CA SER A 136 -3.47 1.05 -2.36
C SER A 136 -3.45 0.74 -3.86
N GLN A 137 -3.21 -0.50 -4.26
CA GLN A 137 -3.30 -0.91 -5.66
C GLN A 137 -4.74 -0.99 -6.14
N ARG A 138 -5.63 -1.37 -5.23
CA ARG A 138 -7.04 -1.55 -5.54
C ARG A 138 -7.92 -0.84 -4.51
N VAL A 139 -9.08 -0.41 -4.96
CA VAL A 139 -10.12 0.14 -4.09
C VAL A 139 -11.40 -0.70 -4.26
N VAL A 140 -11.96 -1.10 -3.15
CA VAL A 140 -13.26 -1.75 -3.09
C VAL A 140 -14.31 -0.64 -2.91
N LEU A 141 -15.07 -0.37 -3.95
CA LEU A 141 -16.23 0.52 -3.89
C LEU A 141 -17.37 -0.26 -3.25
N HIS A 142 -17.82 0.18 -2.10
CA HIS A 142 -18.93 -0.40 -1.37
C HIS A 142 -20.19 0.42 -1.57
N ILE A 143 -21.21 -0.19 -2.16
CA ILE A 143 -22.53 0.38 -2.37
C ILE A 143 -23.48 -0.30 -1.36
N PRO A 144 -23.91 0.43 -0.32
CA PRO A 144 -24.79 -0.12 0.71
C PRO A 144 -26.13 -0.55 0.12
N GLY A 145 -26.64 -1.68 0.57
CA GLY A 145 -28.02 -2.09 0.25
C GLY A 145 -29.03 -1.21 0.96
N ALA A 146 -30.13 -0.88 0.30
CA ALA A 146 -31.22 -0.10 0.88
C ALA A 146 -32.39 -1.01 1.30
N GLY A 147 -32.47 -1.42 2.57
CA GLY A 147 -33.64 -2.03 3.23
C GLY A 147 -34.26 -3.28 2.56
N ARG A 148 -35.29 -3.87 3.18
CA ARG A 148 -36.02 -5.04 2.64
C ARG A 148 -36.70 -4.69 1.33
N GLY A 149 -36.25 -5.32 0.22
CA GLY A 149 -36.82 -5.18 -1.13
C GLY A 149 -36.19 -4.13 -2.04
N ALA A 150 -35.13 -3.45 -1.58
CA ALA A 150 -34.35 -2.48 -2.34
C ALA A 150 -33.06 -3.10 -2.92
N LYS A 151 -32.23 -2.28 -3.59
CA LYS A 151 -30.98 -2.71 -4.22
C LYS A 151 -30.11 -3.55 -3.25
N PRO A 152 -29.58 -4.70 -3.68
CA PRO A 152 -28.67 -5.50 -2.85
C PRO A 152 -27.36 -4.73 -2.62
N GLU A 153 -26.72 -5.00 -1.50
CA GLU A 153 -25.36 -4.56 -1.22
C GLU A 153 -24.41 -5.04 -2.32
N ARG A 154 -23.52 -4.16 -2.80
CA ARG A 154 -22.58 -4.46 -3.89
C ARG A 154 -21.18 -4.04 -3.51
N PHE A 155 -20.20 -4.81 -3.97
CA PHE A 155 -18.77 -4.52 -3.85
C PHE A 155 -18.11 -4.60 -5.23
N LEU A 156 -17.50 -3.50 -5.66
CA LEU A 156 -16.77 -3.45 -6.92
C LEU A 156 -15.29 -3.18 -6.64
N ASN A 157 -14.44 -4.15 -6.96
CA ASN A 157 -13.00 -4.04 -6.76
C ASN A 157 -12.35 -3.45 -8.03
N VAL A 158 -11.83 -2.23 -7.96
CA VAL A 158 -11.25 -1.49 -9.10
C VAL A 158 -9.79 -1.11 -8.86
N PRO A 159 -8.97 -0.92 -9.91
CA PRO A 159 -7.65 -0.31 -9.76
C PRO A 159 -7.76 1.10 -9.16
N PHE A 160 -6.81 1.49 -8.31
CA PHE A 160 -6.80 2.84 -7.72
C PHE A 160 -6.78 3.92 -8.79
N GLU A 161 -6.04 3.71 -9.87
CA GLU A 161 -5.89 4.65 -10.99
C GLU A 161 -7.22 4.92 -11.72
N SER A 162 -8.15 3.97 -11.69
CA SER A 162 -9.44 4.13 -12.36
C SER A 162 -10.41 5.09 -11.65
N ILE A 163 -10.07 5.53 -10.45
CA ILE A 163 -10.85 6.49 -9.65
C ILE A 163 -10.02 7.70 -9.21
N GLU A 164 -8.78 7.84 -9.68
CA GLU A 164 -7.85 8.89 -9.22
C GLU A 164 -8.37 10.31 -9.49
N ASP A 165 -9.14 10.50 -10.57
CA ASP A 165 -9.81 11.75 -10.92
C ASP A 165 -10.90 12.18 -9.92
N ARG A 166 -11.34 11.27 -9.04
CA ARG A 166 -12.35 11.48 -7.98
C ARG A 166 -11.73 11.69 -6.61
N LEU A 167 -10.42 11.81 -6.58
CA LEU A 167 -9.65 11.88 -5.34
C LEU A 167 -8.86 13.17 -5.30
N ARG A 168 -8.69 13.72 -4.11
CA ARG A 168 -7.85 14.89 -3.85
C ARG A 168 -6.77 14.54 -2.84
N LEU A 169 -5.52 14.79 -3.18
CA LEU A 169 -4.40 14.57 -2.26
C LEU A 169 -4.60 15.39 -0.97
N VAL A 170 -4.53 14.71 0.17
CA VAL A 170 -4.50 15.36 1.47
C VAL A 170 -3.08 15.88 1.72
N PRO A 171 -2.88 17.20 1.91
CA PRO A 171 -1.54 17.75 2.05
C PRO A 171 -0.85 17.26 3.34
N ASP A 172 0.49 17.28 3.33
CA ASP A 172 1.35 17.04 4.49
C ASP A 172 1.23 15.67 5.17
N LEU A 173 0.59 14.70 4.50
CA LEU A 173 0.53 13.31 4.98
C LEU A 173 1.56 12.42 4.28
N HIS A 174 2.36 11.72 5.09
CA HIS A 174 3.32 10.70 4.64
C HIS A 174 3.14 9.43 5.48
N PRO A 175 2.80 8.30 4.85
CA PRO A 175 2.48 8.09 3.44
C PRO A 175 1.23 8.88 3.00
N PRO A 176 1.07 9.14 1.67
CA PRO A 176 0.01 10.00 1.15
C PRO A 176 -1.38 9.38 1.35
N ARG A 177 -2.36 10.23 1.67
CA ARG A 177 -3.78 9.87 1.64
C ARG A 177 -4.54 10.77 0.69
N PHE A 178 -5.67 10.27 0.23
CA PHE A 178 -6.52 10.93 -0.75
C PHE A 178 -7.94 11.05 -0.19
N GLU A 179 -8.45 12.27 -0.15
CA GLU A 179 -9.83 12.55 0.21
C GLU A 179 -10.74 12.20 -0.97
N THR A 180 -11.80 11.47 -0.71
CA THR A 180 -12.81 11.13 -1.72
C THR A 180 -13.71 12.35 -1.96
N VAL A 181 -13.97 12.68 -3.24
CA VAL A 181 -14.77 13.86 -3.62
C VAL A 181 -16.17 13.46 -4.05
N THR A 182 -16.28 12.63 -5.10
CA THR A 182 -17.56 12.22 -5.66
C THR A 182 -17.56 10.73 -5.95
N PHE A 183 -18.48 10.00 -5.31
CA PHE A 183 -18.65 8.56 -5.57
C PHE A 183 -19.13 8.32 -7.02
N PRO A 184 -18.65 7.27 -7.70
CA PRO A 184 -19.08 6.97 -9.08
C PRO A 184 -20.59 6.75 -9.18
N SER A 185 -21.23 7.32 -10.20
CA SER A 185 -22.64 7.10 -10.53
C SER A 185 -22.87 5.67 -11.07
N GLU A 186 -24.12 5.20 -11.10
CA GLU A 186 -24.45 3.86 -11.62
C GLU A 186 -23.92 3.57 -13.04
N PRO A 187 -24.02 4.49 -14.04
CA PRO A 187 -23.41 4.26 -15.35
C PRO A 187 -21.90 4.10 -15.32
N GLU A 188 -21.22 4.86 -14.43
CA GLU A 188 -19.77 4.80 -14.27
C GLU A 188 -19.34 3.52 -13.54
N LEU A 189 -20.10 3.08 -12.54
CA LEU A 189 -19.88 1.78 -11.89
C LEU A 189 -20.01 0.63 -12.89
N ALA A 190 -21.02 0.67 -13.78
CA ALA A 190 -21.17 -0.31 -14.84
C ALA A 190 -19.98 -0.32 -15.83
N ALA A 191 -19.46 0.86 -16.19
CA ALA A 191 -18.26 0.98 -17.02
C ALA A 191 -17.01 0.42 -16.36
N LEU A 192 -16.82 0.68 -15.06
CA LEU A 192 -15.71 0.13 -14.27
C LEU A 192 -15.78 -1.40 -14.12
N GLU A 193 -16.98 -1.97 -14.06
CA GLU A 193 -17.21 -3.41 -14.00
C GLU A 193 -16.84 -4.11 -15.31
N ILE A 194 -17.19 -3.52 -16.45
CA ILE A 194 -16.82 -4.02 -17.80
C ILE A 194 -15.32 -3.97 -18.04
N ALA A 195 -14.65 -2.89 -17.62
CA ALA A 195 -13.20 -2.76 -17.77
C ALA A 195 -12.38 -3.77 -16.94
N ARG A 196 -13.03 -4.50 -16.03
CA ARG A 196 -12.45 -5.57 -15.20
C ARG A 196 -12.46 -6.94 -15.89
N SER A 197 -13.36 -7.16 -16.86
CA SER A 197 -13.56 -8.46 -17.55
C SER A 197 -12.52 -8.68 -18.63
#